data_22993bfa3fb4e4ef2b473f433081258e
#
_entry.id   22993bfa3fb4e4ef2b473f433081258e
#
_cell.length_a   1.000
_cell.length_b   1.000
_cell.length_c   1.000
_cell.angle_alpha   90.00
_cell.angle_beta   90.00
_cell.angle_gamma   90.00
#
_symmetry.space_group_name_H-M   'P 1'
#
loop_
_entity.id
_entity.type
_entity.pdbx_description
1 polymer ?
#
loop_
_entity_poly.entity_id
_entity_poly.type
_entity_poly.pdbx_seq_one_letter_code
_entity_poly.pdbx_strand_id
1 'polypeptide(L)'
;MNQNENAIEVRGVSKFYNLYERPQDRVKELFSLTKKKYHTLYKALDRISFTVKKGETLGIIGRNGAGKSTLLKLITGVITPSEGSIETHGEISALLELGTGFNPEYTGYENIFLNGSMRGFSDEEMQEKVKEIVDFADIGEYMGQPVKTYSSGMFARLAFAVMISFKPEILIVDEALSVGDIFFQQKCNTFMKEEMKGVTKLLVTHDMNSIANMADRVILIDRGKIIREGKPLEVIEDYLKLLHTSVFQSEEAAAKDEDARLNAATEAEAEALALEAAAREKEKAEIGWVDAPKESIGGAQDILIDRCRMLINGEAVDVVKPGDAVCIELLLHSKKDADNIIIGYTFKDKYGNSIFAQSTLGENIMIEGVKQGEVRKASLSFHWPEVKEGDYFLTLGIGEGYDQMVHTVQCWVHSVLHVQAIALKPMHGVINHVIEEFKIERIEHEP
;
A
#
# COMPACT_ATOMS: atom_id res chain seq x y z
N MET A 1 -30.64 14.52 27.84
CA MET A 1 -30.43 13.28 27.07
C MET A 1 -28.99 13.36 26.56
N ASN A 2 -28.07 12.68 27.23
CA ASN A 2 -26.70 12.54 26.71
C ASN A 2 -26.77 11.59 25.50
N GLN A 3 -26.88 12.13 24.30
CA GLN A 3 -26.60 11.35 23.10
C GLN A 3 -25.11 10.99 23.16
N ASN A 4 -24.82 9.69 23.25
CA ASN A 4 -23.46 9.21 23.22
C ASN A 4 -22.82 9.65 21.90
N GLU A 5 -21.86 10.57 21.94
CA GLU A 5 -21.20 11.11 20.75
C GLU A 5 -20.29 10.08 20.07
N ASN A 6 -19.97 9.00 20.78
CA ASN A 6 -19.09 7.94 20.28
C ASN A 6 -19.92 6.83 19.60
N ALA A 7 -19.45 6.38 18.44
CA ALA A 7 -19.97 5.20 17.76
C ALA A 7 -19.23 3.92 18.23
N ILE A 8 -17.95 4.04 18.56
CA ILE A 8 -17.13 2.91 19.04
C ILE A 8 -16.30 3.40 20.23
N GLU A 9 -16.27 2.59 21.29
CA GLU A 9 -15.42 2.81 22.45
C GLU A 9 -14.63 1.53 22.77
N VAL A 10 -13.30 1.64 22.72
CA VAL A 10 -12.35 0.56 23.05
C VAL A 10 -11.61 0.96 24.31
N ARG A 11 -11.73 0.18 25.40
CA ARG A 11 -11.19 0.52 26.72
C ARG A 11 -10.28 -0.59 27.24
N GLY A 12 -8.96 -0.35 27.21
CA GLY A 12 -7.94 -1.23 27.78
C GLY A 12 -7.93 -2.64 27.20
N VAL A 13 -8.28 -2.80 25.93
CA VAL A 13 -8.46 -4.09 25.28
C VAL A 13 -7.15 -4.81 25.06
N SER A 14 -7.06 -6.02 25.59
CA SER A 14 -5.97 -6.97 25.32
C SER A 14 -6.51 -8.25 24.71
N LYS A 15 -5.74 -8.85 23.81
CA LYS A 15 -6.04 -10.18 23.24
C LYS A 15 -4.82 -11.06 23.26
N PHE A 16 -4.98 -12.20 23.93
CA PHE A 16 -3.94 -13.20 24.08
C PHE A 16 -4.30 -14.48 23.35
N TYR A 17 -3.31 -15.14 22.75
CA TYR A 17 -3.44 -16.45 22.15
C TYR A 17 -2.41 -17.41 22.76
N ASN A 18 -2.84 -18.61 23.06
CA ASN A 18 -1.94 -19.68 23.50
C ASN A 18 -1.35 -20.36 22.26
N LEU A 19 -0.06 -20.14 22.02
CA LEU A 19 0.67 -20.79 20.94
C LEU A 19 1.33 -22.07 21.46
N TYR A 20 1.00 -23.19 20.83
CA TYR A 20 1.57 -24.50 21.12
C TYR A 20 2.56 -24.87 20.02
N GLU A 21 3.78 -25.30 20.38
CA GLU A 21 4.77 -25.74 19.39
C GLU A 21 4.31 -27.01 18.65
N ARG A 22 3.57 -27.87 19.34
CA ARG A 22 3.02 -29.12 18.77
C ARG A 22 1.54 -29.25 19.12
N PRO A 23 0.68 -29.74 18.21
CA PRO A 23 -0.75 -29.97 18.51
C PRO A 23 -0.97 -30.84 19.75
N GLN A 24 -0.08 -31.81 20.00
CA GLN A 24 -0.13 -32.70 21.14
C GLN A 24 0.06 -31.99 22.48
N ASP A 25 0.75 -30.87 22.53
CA ASP A 25 1.02 -30.13 23.75
C ASP A 25 -0.22 -29.50 24.35
N ARG A 26 -1.21 -29.16 23.48
CA ARG A 26 -2.55 -28.73 23.92
C ARG A 26 -3.28 -29.83 24.70
N VAL A 27 -3.16 -31.08 24.23
CA VAL A 27 -3.77 -32.24 24.91
C VAL A 27 -3.04 -32.54 26.22
N LYS A 28 -1.68 -32.51 26.23
CA LYS A 28 -0.90 -32.68 27.43
C LYS A 28 -1.19 -31.65 28.51
N GLU A 29 -1.39 -30.39 28.11
CA GLU A 29 -1.75 -29.32 29.03
C GLU A 29 -3.14 -29.55 29.64
N LEU A 30 -4.12 -29.99 28.84
CA LEU A 30 -5.48 -30.28 29.31
C LEU A 30 -5.49 -31.41 30.40
N PHE A 31 -4.65 -32.42 30.23
CA PHE A 31 -4.57 -33.55 31.16
C PHE A 31 -3.43 -33.45 32.22
N SER A 32 -2.77 -32.28 32.29
CA SER A 32 -1.67 -32.09 33.26
C SER A 32 -2.20 -31.89 34.65
N LEU A 33 -2.00 -32.90 35.51
CA LEU A 33 -2.35 -32.82 36.94
C LEU A 33 -1.54 -31.75 37.69
N THR A 34 -0.36 -31.36 37.18
CA THR A 34 0.53 -30.36 37.76
C THR A 34 0.28 -28.94 37.24
N LYS A 35 -0.74 -28.73 36.42
CA LYS A 35 -1.03 -27.43 35.74
C LYS A 35 0.16 -26.84 34.99
N LYS A 36 1.06 -27.71 34.49
CA LYS A 36 2.21 -27.28 33.70
C LYS A 36 1.75 -26.70 32.38
N LYS A 37 2.14 -25.45 32.10
CA LYS A 37 1.85 -24.79 30.84
C LYS A 37 2.79 -25.25 29.74
N TYR A 38 2.25 -25.64 28.60
CA TYR A 38 2.98 -26.08 27.41
C TYR A 38 2.81 -25.10 26.23
N HIS A 39 2.17 -23.94 26.48
CA HIS A 39 2.00 -22.88 25.50
C HIS A 39 2.85 -21.66 25.82
N THR A 40 3.22 -20.93 24.78
CA THR A 40 3.74 -19.57 24.88
C THR A 40 2.58 -18.59 24.69
N LEU A 41 2.46 -17.61 25.60
CA LEU A 41 1.42 -16.60 25.50
C LEU A 41 1.82 -15.55 24.46
N TYR A 42 1.08 -15.49 23.34
CA TYR A 42 1.24 -14.46 22.31
C TYR A 42 0.25 -13.33 22.56
N LYS A 43 0.75 -12.11 22.74
CA LYS A 43 -0.05 -10.90 22.90
C LYS A 43 -0.28 -10.27 21.54
N ALA A 44 -1.45 -10.53 20.95
CA ALA A 44 -1.84 -9.91 19.67
C ALA A 44 -2.21 -8.44 19.84
N LEU A 45 -2.83 -8.07 20.99
CA LEU A 45 -3.12 -6.71 21.40
C LEU A 45 -2.83 -6.55 22.89
N ASP A 46 -2.29 -5.39 23.29
CA ASP A 46 -1.89 -5.08 24.67
C ASP A 46 -2.44 -3.71 25.08
N ARG A 47 -3.55 -3.68 25.82
CA ARG A 47 -4.20 -2.51 26.41
C ARG A 47 -4.51 -1.38 25.43
N ILE A 48 -5.10 -1.72 24.28
CA ILE A 48 -5.55 -0.77 23.28
C ILE A 48 -6.74 0.05 23.82
N SER A 49 -6.68 1.37 23.71
CA SER A 49 -7.77 2.27 24.07
C SER A 49 -7.90 3.40 23.08
N PHE A 50 -9.08 3.58 22.51
CA PHE A 50 -9.44 4.71 21.65
C PHE A 50 -10.96 4.82 21.54
N THR A 51 -11.45 5.92 21.00
CA THR A 51 -12.86 6.15 20.68
C THR A 51 -13.02 6.56 19.23
N VAL A 52 -14.17 6.29 18.62
CA VAL A 52 -14.54 6.80 17.30
C VAL A 52 -15.85 7.56 17.43
N LYS A 53 -15.88 8.80 17.00
CA LYS A 53 -17.09 9.63 17.04
C LYS A 53 -18.06 9.23 15.92
N LYS A 54 -19.35 9.48 16.12
CA LYS A 54 -20.36 9.30 15.06
C LYS A 54 -20.01 10.16 13.84
N GLY A 55 -19.99 9.54 12.67
CA GLY A 55 -19.66 10.18 11.40
C GLY A 55 -18.15 10.39 11.16
N GLU A 56 -17.28 10.00 12.12
CA GLU A 56 -15.82 10.07 11.96
C GLU A 56 -15.31 8.93 11.09
N THR A 57 -14.33 9.21 10.25
CA THR A 57 -13.55 8.19 9.52
C THR A 57 -12.20 8.01 10.22
N LEU A 58 -12.02 6.87 10.90
CA LEU A 58 -10.77 6.51 11.57
C LEU A 58 -9.96 5.55 10.70
N GLY A 59 -8.74 5.95 10.34
CA GLY A 59 -7.74 5.09 9.71
C GLY A 59 -6.96 4.28 10.75
N ILE A 60 -6.70 3.00 10.45
CA ILE A 60 -5.85 2.13 11.27
C ILE A 60 -4.75 1.58 10.40
N ILE A 61 -3.51 2.00 10.66
CA ILE A 61 -2.33 1.58 9.92
C ILE A 61 -1.35 0.82 10.81
N GLY A 62 -0.43 0.10 10.21
CA GLY A 62 0.60 -0.68 10.92
C GLY A 62 1.07 -1.87 10.11
N ARG A 63 2.20 -2.43 10.50
CA ARG A 63 2.86 -3.57 9.84
C ARG A 63 1.98 -4.82 9.82
N ASN A 64 2.34 -5.77 8.94
CA ASN A 64 1.75 -7.12 8.98
C ASN A 64 2.02 -7.76 10.35
N GLY A 65 0.99 -8.36 10.95
CA GLY A 65 1.09 -8.91 12.29
C GLY A 65 0.99 -7.90 13.44
N ALA A 66 0.80 -6.60 13.19
CA ALA A 66 0.66 -5.58 14.23
C ALA A 66 -0.61 -5.74 15.10
N GLY A 67 -1.60 -6.53 14.65
CA GLY A 67 -2.83 -6.77 15.40
C GLY A 67 -4.09 -6.15 14.77
N LYS A 68 -4.00 -5.50 13.60
CA LYS A 68 -5.12 -4.81 12.92
C LYS A 68 -6.34 -5.71 12.72
N SER A 69 -6.18 -6.86 12.07
CA SER A 69 -7.29 -7.79 11.82
C SER A 69 -7.83 -8.42 13.11
N THR A 70 -7.01 -8.58 14.16
CA THR A 70 -7.46 -9.00 15.48
C THR A 70 -8.36 -7.95 16.11
N LEU A 71 -7.98 -6.67 15.99
CA LEU A 71 -8.77 -5.53 16.49
C LEU A 71 -10.12 -5.44 15.78
N LEU A 72 -10.15 -5.58 14.45
CA LEU A 72 -11.40 -5.58 13.69
C LEU A 72 -12.34 -6.72 14.12
N LYS A 73 -11.82 -7.95 14.27
CA LYS A 73 -12.61 -9.11 14.75
C LYS A 73 -13.17 -8.92 16.16
N LEU A 74 -12.48 -8.15 17.00
CA LEU A 74 -12.96 -7.79 18.33
C LEU A 74 -14.08 -6.74 18.25
N ILE A 75 -13.93 -5.72 17.39
CA ILE A 75 -14.93 -4.66 17.21
C ILE A 75 -16.21 -5.23 16.59
N THR A 76 -16.10 -6.14 15.60
CA THR A 76 -17.26 -6.83 15.00
C THR A 76 -17.87 -7.90 15.89
N GLY A 77 -17.27 -8.20 17.05
CA GLY A 77 -17.78 -9.22 17.96
C GLY A 77 -17.53 -10.67 17.56
N VAL A 78 -16.79 -10.91 16.43
CA VAL A 78 -16.42 -12.28 15.98
C VAL A 78 -15.57 -13.00 17.01
N ILE A 79 -14.76 -12.27 17.77
CA ILE A 79 -14.00 -12.79 18.91
C ILE A 79 -14.17 -11.87 20.12
N THR A 80 -14.03 -12.44 21.33
CA THR A 80 -14.10 -11.69 22.58
C THR A 80 -12.72 -11.22 23.04
N PRO A 81 -12.60 -10.04 23.68
CA PRO A 81 -11.34 -9.60 24.28
C PRO A 81 -10.94 -10.52 25.46
N SER A 82 -9.64 -10.63 25.72
CA SER A 82 -9.11 -11.32 26.90
C SER A 82 -9.17 -10.43 28.14
N GLU A 83 -9.01 -9.11 27.96
CA GLU A 83 -9.12 -8.07 28.97
C GLU A 83 -9.70 -6.80 28.34
N GLY A 84 -10.33 -5.95 29.15
CA GLY A 84 -10.95 -4.70 28.70
C GLY A 84 -12.35 -4.89 28.14
N SER A 85 -12.88 -3.84 27.51
CA SER A 85 -14.23 -3.84 26.94
C SER A 85 -14.29 -3.07 25.63
N ILE A 86 -15.23 -3.46 24.76
CA ILE A 86 -15.58 -2.75 23.53
C ILE A 86 -17.08 -2.50 23.57
N GLU A 87 -17.46 -1.26 23.35
CA GLU A 87 -18.86 -0.84 23.20
C GLU A 87 -19.05 -0.23 21.81
N THR A 88 -20.08 -0.66 21.10
CA THR A 88 -20.46 -0.14 19.79
C THR A 88 -21.88 0.34 19.79
N HIS A 89 -22.14 1.49 19.19
CA HIS A 89 -23.45 2.15 19.17
C HIS A 89 -23.89 2.35 17.72
N GLY A 90 -24.64 1.39 17.20
CA GLY A 90 -25.16 1.35 15.83
C GLY A 90 -24.91 0.01 15.14
N GLU A 91 -25.56 -0.17 13.98
CA GLU A 91 -25.40 -1.36 13.13
C GLU A 91 -24.02 -1.33 12.45
N ILE A 92 -23.27 -2.42 12.62
CA ILE A 92 -21.95 -2.60 12.00
C ILE A 92 -22.11 -3.41 10.72
N SER A 93 -21.59 -2.90 9.61
CA SER A 93 -21.31 -3.68 8.39
C SER A 93 -19.81 -3.72 8.13
N ALA A 94 -19.27 -4.93 7.94
CA ALA A 94 -17.86 -5.13 7.71
C ALA A 94 -17.62 -5.74 6.31
N LEU A 95 -16.72 -5.14 5.55
CA LEU A 95 -16.31 -5.69 4.23
C LEU A 95 -15.63 -7.06 4.33
N LEU A 96 -15.07 -7.40 5.48
CA LEU A 96 -14.57 -8.75 5.80
C LEU A 96 -15.64 -9.86 5.62
N GLU A 97 -16.92 -9.48 5.68
CA GLU A 97 -18.07 -10.36 5.61
C GLU A 97 -18.81 -10.26 4.27
N LEU A 98 -18.11 -9.80 3.19
CA LEU A 98 -18.71 -9.69 1.85
C LEU A 98 -19.36 -11.00 1.43
N GLY A 99 -20.66 -10.93 1.11
CA GLY A 99 -21.45 -12.10 0.72
C GLY A 99 -21.88 -13.00 1.87
N THR A 100 -21.65 -12.61 3.12
CA THR A 100 -22.25 -13.31 4.27
C THR A 100 -23.77 -13.28 4.12
N GLY A 101 -24.41 -14.45 4.28
CA GLY A 101 -25.85 -14.61 4.08
C GLY A 101 -26.28 -14.84 2.62
N PHE A 102 -25.35 -14.86 1.65
CA PHE A 102 -25.69 -15.26 0.30
C PHE A 102 -25.87 -16.77 0.20
N ASN A 103 -26.93 -17.18 -0.48
CA ASN A 103 -27.14 -18.58 -0.87
C ASN A 103 -26.55 -18.80 -2.26
N PRO A 104 -25.56 -19.69 -2.43
CA PRO A 104 -24.92 -19.94 -3.72
C PRO A 104 -25.88 -20.48 -4.80
N GLU A 105 -26.96 -21.14 -4.40
CA GLU A 105 -27.96 -21.72 -5.30
C GLU A 105 -28.98 -20.69 -5.80
N TYR A 106 -29.07 -19.54 -5.14
CA TYR A 106 -30.00 -18.46 -5.48
C TYR A 106 -29.37 -17.54 -6.53
N THR A 107 -30.22 -16.91 -7.32
CA THR A 107 -29.85 -15.86 -8.28
C THR A 107 -29.38 -14.59 -7.54
N GLY A 108 -28.80 -13.66 -8.27
CA GLY A 108 -28.44 -12.35 -7.73
C GLY A 108 -29.65 -11.62 -7.15
N TYR A 109 -30.79 -11.65 -7.86
CA TYR A 109 -32.04 -11.03 -7.37
C TYR A 109 -32.53 -11.68 -6.07
N GLU A 110 -32.61 -13.01 -6.03
CA GLU A 110 -33.06 -13.73 -4.83
C GLU A 110 -32.15 -13.46 -3.63
N ASN A 111 -30.84 -13.32 -3.83
CA ASN A 111 -29.90 -12.99 -2.76
C ASN A 111 -30.06 -11.55 -2.27
N ILE A 112 -30.42 -10.59 -3.14
CA ILE A 112 -30.77 -9.23 -2.71
C ILE A 112 -31.96 -9.26 -1.75
N PHE A 113 -33.06 -9.94 -2.14
CA PHE A 113 -34.25 -10.06 -1.28
C PHE A 113 -33.95 -10.83 0.01
N LEU A 114 -33.19 -11.92 -0.06
CA LEU A 114 -32.80 -12.69 1.12
C LEU A 114 -32.05 -11.80 2.14
N ASN A 115 -31.07 -11.01 1.67
CA ASN A 115 -30.34 -10.10 2.55
C ASN A 115 -31.22 -8.99 3.13
N GLY A 116 -32.15 -8.44 2.34
CA GLY A 116 -33.11 -7.47 2.82
C GLY A 116 -34.00 -8.05 3.93
N SER A 117 -34.56 -9.23 3.68
CA SER A 117 -35.41 -9.93 4.65
C SER A 117 -34.68 -10.26 5.95
N MET A 118 -33.41 -10.67 5.89
CA MET A 118 -32.58 -10.92 7.08
C MET A 118 -32.34 -9.66 7.91
N ARG A 119 -32.42 -8.48 7.30
CA ARG A 119 -32.30 -7.16 7.96
C ARG A 119 -33.64 -6.55 8.33
N GLY A 120 -34.76 -7.26 8.06
CA GLY A 120 -36.12 -6.86 8.45
C GLY A 120 -36.82 -5.93 7.45
N PHE A 121 -36.29 -5.78 6.22
CA PHE A 121 -36.97 -5.04 5.15
C PHE A 121 -38.11 -5.88 4.55
N SER A 122 -39.20 -5.22 4.19
CA SER A 122 -40.30 -5.85 3.44
C SER A 122 -39.94 -6.01 1.96
N ASP A 123 -40.68 -6.85 1.25
CA ASP A 123 -40.47 -7.04 -0.20
C ASP A 123 -40.73 -5.77 -0.98
N GLU A 124 -41.67 -4.92 -0.55
CA GLU A 124 -41.98 -3.64 -1.16
C GLU A 124 -40.80 -2.67 -1.04
N GLU A 125 -40.23 -2.55 0.17
CA GLU A 125 -39.05 -1.71 0.41
C GLU A 125 -37.86 -2.21 -0.39
N MET A 126 -37.71 -3.53 -0.54
CA MET A 126 -36.64 -4.11 -1.34
C MET A 126 -36.81 -3.88 -2.84
N GLN A 127 -38.04 -3.85 -3.36
CA GLN A 127 -38.28 -3.54 -4.79
C GLN A 127 -37.76 -2.15 -5.18
N GLU A 128 -37.88 -1.16 -4.30
CA GLU A 128 -37.30 0.17 -4.53
C GLU A 128 -35.76 0.13 -4.57
N LYS A 129 -35.13 -0.66 -3.70
CA LYS A 129 -33.68 -0.78 -3.58
C LYS A 129 -33.02 -1.66 -4.66
N VAL A 130 -33.73 -2.68 -5.16
CA VAL A 130 -33.19 -3.64 -6.14
C VAL A 130 -32.62 -2.93 -7.36
N LYS A 131 -33.30 -1.93 -7.89
CA LYS A 131 -32.83 -1.20 -9.08
C LYS A 131 -31.49 -0.51 -8.79
N GLU A 132 -31.36 0.20 -7.67
CA GLU A 132 -30.12 0.87 -7.27
C GLU A 132 -28.98 -0.12 -7.10
N ILE A 133 -29.25 -1.28 -6.45
CA ILE A 133 -28.27 -2.33 -6.23
C ILE A 133 -27.78 -2.93 -7.55
N VAL A 134 -28.70 -3.23 -8.48
CA VAL A 134 -28.38 -3.79 -9.80
C VAL A 134 -27.56 -2.82 -10.64
N ASP A 135 -27.98 -1.55 -10.69
CA ASP A 135 -27.29 -0.48 -11.42
C ASP A 135 -25.88 -0.23 -10.83
N PHE A 136 -25.73 -0.40 -9.51
CA PHE A 136 -24.43 -0.26 -8.88
C PHE A 136 -23.52 -1.47 -9.15
N ALA A 137 -24.04 -2.71 -9.01
CA ALA A 137 -23.27 -3.93 -9.20
C ALA A 137 -22.79 -4.10 -10.64
N ASP A 138 -23.60 -3.65 -11.62
CA ASP A 138 -23.27 -3.63 -13.05
C ASP A 138 -22.72 -4.98 -13.55
N ILE A 139 -23.48 -6.06 -13.30
CA ILE A 139 -23.15 -7.43 -13.72
C ILE A 139 -24.11 -7.96 -14.82
N GLY A 140 -25.00 -7.10 -15.30
CA GLY A 140 -25.86 -7.37 -16.45
C GLY A 140 -26.77 -8.60 -16.31
N GLU A 141 -26.84 -9.40 -17.36
CA GLU A 141 -27.73 -10.58 -17.43
C GLU A 141 -27.42 -11.67 -16.39
N TYR A 142 -26.22 -11.64 -15.80
CA TYR A 142 -25.86 -12.60 -14.75
C TYR A 142 -26.69 -12.44 -13.49
N MET A 143 -27.35 -11.31 -13.27
CA MET A 143 -28.28 -11.14 -12.13
C MET A 143 -29.34 -12.23 -12.04
N GLY A 144 -29.78 -12.78 -13.16
CA GLY A 144 -30.73 -13.88 -13.23
C GLY A 144 -30.14 -15.27 -13.07
N GLN A 145 -28.82 -15.41 -12.91
CA GLN A 145 -28.12 -16.69 -12.77
C GLN A 145 -27.80 -16.96 -11.29
N PRO A 146 -27.68 -18.25 -10.89
CA PRO A 146 -27.23 -18.62 -9.56
C PRO A 146 -25.86 -18.04 -9.23
N VAL A 147 -25.70 -17.49 -8.04
CA VAL A 147 -24.47 -16.80 -7.60
C VAL A 147 -23.24 -17.72 -7.64
N LYS A 148 -23.41 -19.03 -7.46
CA LYS A 148 -22.31 -20.02 -7.64
C LYS A 148 -21.64 -19.99 -9.03
N THR A 149 -22.31 -19.45 -10.04
CA THR A 149 -21.78 -19.33 -11.41
C THR A 149 -21.00 -18.03 -11.65
N TYR A 150 -21.01 -17.13 -10.66
CA TYR A 150 -20.35 -15.83 -10.78
C TYR A 150 -18.82 -15.98 -10.72
N SER A 151 -18.12 -15.08 -11.43
CA SER A 151 -16.71 -14.87 -11.16
C SER A 151 -16.53 -14.23 -9.78
N SER A 152 -15.34 -14.33 -9.19
CA SER A 152 -15.05 -13.68 -7.90
C SER A 152 -15.31 -12.17 -7.93
N GLY A 153 -15.01 -11.51 -9.07
CA GLY A 153 -15.28 -10.08 -9.28
C GLY A 153 -16.78 -9.77 -9.32
N MET A 154 -17.59 -10.54 -10.04
CA MET A 154 -19.05 -10.36 -10.10
C MET A 154 -19.69 -10.59 -8.74
N PHE A 155 -19.29 -11.64 -8.03
CA PHE A 155 -19.75 -11.91 -6.67
C PHE A 155 -19.48 -10.73 -5.74
N ALA A 156 -18.26 -10.23 -5.77
CA ALA A 156 -17.84 -9.12 -4.92
C ALA A 156 -18.53 -7.80 -5.28
N ARG A 157 -18.78 -7.52 -6.57
CA ARG A 157 -19.56 -6.36 -7.02
C ARG A 157 -20.98 -6.40 -6.46
N LEU A 158 -21.67 -7.54 -6.57
CA LEU A 158 -23.02 -7.69 -6.03
C LEU A 158 -23.01 -7.59 -4.51
N ALA A 159 -22.12 -8.29 -3.83
CA ALA A 159 -22.05 -8.30 -2.36
C ALA A 159 -21.75 -6.90 -1.80
N PHE A 160 -20.86 -6.14 -2.44
CA PHE A 160 -20.60 -4.75 -2.08
C PHE A 160 -21.83 -3.86 -2.31
N ALA A 161 -22.48 -3.95 -3.48
CA ALA A 161 -23.67 -3.18 -3.80
C ALA A 161 -24.80 -3.41 -2.80
N VAL A 162 -25.05 -4.68 -2.43
CA VAL A 162 -26.05 -5.05 -1.40
C VAL A 162 -25.68 -4.44 -0.06
N MET A 163 -24.42 -4.57 0.37
CA MET A 163 -23.99 -4.07 1.68
C MET A 163 -24.16 -2.56 1.82
N ILE A 164 -23.74 -1.78 0.80
CA ILE A 164 -23.81 -0.31 0.88
C ILE A 164 -25.22 0.26 0.73
N SER A 165 -26.14 -0.48 0.09
CA SER A 165 -27.53 -0.04 -0.11
C SER A 165 -28.31 0.12 1.20
N PHE A 166 -27.90 -0.57 2.26
CA PHE A 166 -28.53 -0.51 3.57
C PHE A 166 -28.01 0.62 4.48
N LYS A 167 -27.02 1.39 4.03
CA LYS A 167 -26.41 2.55 4.74
C LYS A 167 -26.21 2.27 6.24
N PRO A 168 -25.23 1.42 6.60
CA PRO A 168 -24.96 1.08 8.00
C PRO A 168 -24.55 2.31 8.80
N GLU A 169 -24.72 2.30 10.12
CA GLU A 169 -24.26 3.38 11.00
C GLU A 169 -22.73 3.35 11.17
N ILE A 170 -22.16 2.14 11.14
CA ILE A 170 -20.70 1.91 11.24
C ILE A 170 -20.27 0.99 10.09
N LEU A 171 -19.33 1.45 9.28
CA LEU A 171 -18.77 0.70 8.17
C LEU A 171 -17.30 0.39 8.43
N ILE A 172 -16.96 -0.89 8.40
CA ILE A 172 -15.58 -1.36 8.52
C ILE A 172 -15.08 -1.79 7.15
N VAL A 173 -14.02 -1.11 6.70
CA VAL A 173 -13.36 -1.34 5.41
C VAL A 173 -11.97 -1.90 5.68
N ASP A 174 -11.74 -3.17 5.30
CA ASP A 174 -10.43 -3.82 5.39
C ASP A 174 -9.99 -4.16 3.98
N GLU A 175 -8.78 -3.86 3.60
CA GLU A 175 -8.09 -4.19 2.32
C GLU A 175 -8.96 -4.60 1.10
N ALA A 176 -10.23 -4.89 1.35
CA ALA A 176 -11.23 -5.40 0.42
C ALA A 176 -11.76 -4.37 -0.60
N LEU A 177 -11.34 -3.09 -0.56
CA LEU A 177 -11.63 -2.13 -1.63
C LEU A 177 -10.89 -2.46 -2.94
N SER A 178 -9.95 -3.39 -2.91
CA SER A 178 -9.28 -3.94 -4.09
C SER A 178 -10.12 -4.96 -4.87
N VAL A 179 -11.45 -4.99 -4.63
CA VAL A 179 -12.37 -5.92 -5.26
C VAL A 179 -12.88 -5.40 -6.60
N GLY A 180 -12.95 -6.27 -7.58
CA GLY A 180 -13.40 -5.96 -8.93
C GLY A 180 -12.30 -5.34 -9.79
N ASP A 181 -12.68 -4.78 -10.92
CA ASP A 181 -11.76 -4.02 -11.77
C ASP A 181 -11.62 -2.57 -11.27
N ILE A 182 -10.69 -1.84 -11.90
CA ILE A 182 -10.32 -0.49 -11.49
C ILE A 182 -11.47 0.51 -11.60
N PHE A 183 -12.39 0.32 -12.55
CA PHE A 183 -13.54 1.22 -12.72
C PHE A 183 -14.53 1.03 -11.58
N PHE A 184 -14.73 -0.23 -11.17
CA PHE A 184 -15.57 -0.54 -10.01
C PHE A 184 -14.96 -0.02 -8.71
N GLN A 185 -13.64 -0.17 -8.52
CA GLN A 185 -12.93 0.41 -7.38
C GLN A 185 -13.09 1.92 -7.30
N GLN A 186 -12.98 2.62 -8.45
CA GLN A 186 -13.20 4.06 -8.52
C GLN A 186 -14.65 4.42 -8.16
N LYS A 187 -15.64 3.64 -8.66
CA LYS A 187 -17.06 3.81 -8.32
C LYS A 187 -17.29 3.64 -6.82
N CYS A 188 -16.69 2.61 -6.21
CA CYS A 188 -16.75 2.38 -4.76
C CYS A 188 -16.14 3.55 -3.97
N ASN A 189 -14.96 4.03 -4.36
CA ASN A 189 -14.29 5.14 -3.69
C ASN A 189 -15.10 6.44 -3.76
N THR A 190 -15.67 6.75 -4.92
CA THR A 190 -16.54 7.91 -5.11
C THR A 190 -17.79 7.80 -4.23
N PHE A 191 -18.44 6.63 -4.25
CA PHE A 191 -19.62 6.37 -3.42
C PHE A 191 -19.32 6.52 -1.93
N MET A 192 -18.20 5.94 -1.47
CA MET A 192 -17.76 6.06 -0.08
C MET A 192 -17.51 7.50 0.35
N LYS A 193 -17.03 8.34 -0.56
CA LYS A 193 -16.72 9.76 -0.32
C LYS A 193 -17.97 10.66 -0.33
N GLU A 194 -18.88 10.40 -1.26
CA GLU A 194 -20.01 11.31 -1.54
C GLU A 194 -21.29 10.85 -0.85
N GLU A 195 -21.68 9.59 -1.03
CA GLU A 195 -22.97 9.06 -0.55
C GLU A 195 -22.92 8.56 0.89
N MET A 196 -21.73 8.18 1.39
CA MET A 196 -21.54 7.68 2.76
C MET A 196 -21.05 8.79 3.72
N LYS A 197 -21.32 10.05 3.42
CA LYS A 197 -21.08 11.16 4.37
C LYS A 197 -21.93 10.98 5.62
N GLY A 198 -21.29 11.15 6.79
CA GLY A 198 -21.96 10.98 8.08
C GLY A 198 -22.05 9.54 8.59
N VAL A 199 -21.69 8.54 7.79
CA VAL A 199 -21.47 7.17 8.25
C VAL A 199 -20.13 7.09 8.97
N THR A 200 -20.10 6.48 10.16
CA THR A 200 -18.85 6.21 10.88
C THR A 200 -18.05 5.15 10.15
N LYS A 201 -16.75 5.40 9.89
CA LYS A 201 -15.93 4.47 9.12
C LYS A 201 -14.67 4.06 9.86
N LEU A 202 -14.33 2.79 9.82
CA LEU A 202 -13.00 2.26 10.16
C LEU A 202 -12.32 1.80 8.88
N LEU A 203 -11.24 2.46 8.49
CA LEU A 203 -10.45 2.13 7.30
C LEU A 203 -9.17 1.41 7.74
N VAL A 204 -9.02 0.15 7.30
CA VAL A 204 -7.80 -0.63 7.50
C VAL A 204 -7.26 -1.01 6.15
N THR A 205 -6.21 -0.35 5.70
CA THR A 205 -5.63 -0.59 4.37
C THR A 205 -4.12 -0.35 4.39
N HIS A 206 -3.42 -0.98 3.46
CA HIS A 206 -2.02 -0.67 3.16
C HIS A 206 -1.88 0.51 2.19
N ASP A 207 -2.97 0.94 1.57
CA ASP A 207 -2.98 2.13 0.71
C ASP A 207 -3.00 3.40 1.56
N MET A 208 -1.81 3.97 1.77
CA MET A 208 -1.65 5.21 2.53
C MET A 208 -2.36 6.39 1.88
N ASN A 209 -2.61 6.34 0.56
CA ASN A 209 -3.33 7.39 -0.15
C ASN A 209 -4.82 7.38 0.20
N SER A 210 -5.43 6.20 0.25
CA SER A 210 -6.81 6.06 0.74
C SER A 210 -6.94 6.59 2.17
N ILE A 211 -5.98 6.27 3.04
CA ILE A 211 -5.94 6.79 4.42
C ILE A 211 -5.80 8.32 4.42
N ALA A 212 -4.84 8.88 3.67
CA ALA A 212 -4.58 10.32 3.63
C ALA A 212 -5.80 11.13 3.10
N ASN A 213 -6.55 10.56 2.15
CA ASN A 213 -7.67 11.24 1.49
C ASN A 213 -9.04 11.02 2.13
N MET A 214 -9.21 9.96 2.93
CA MET A 214 -10.52 9.57 3.46
C MET A 214 -10.60 9.63 4.99
N ALA A 215 -9.49 9.48 5.72
CA ALA A 215 -9.50 9.46 7.16
C ALA A 215 -9.47 10.87 7.75
N ASP A 216 -10.28 11.11 8.80
CA ASP A 216 -10.22 12.33 9.62
C ASP A 216 -9.08 12.26 10.63
N ARG A 217 -8.83 11.04 11.13
CA ARG A 217 -7.82 10.72 12.14
C ARG A 217 -7.25 9.33 11.87
N VAL A 218 -6.01 9.09 12.26
CA VAL A 218 -5.33 7.80 12.06
C VAL A 218 -4.71 7.31 13.36
N ILE A 219 -4.76 6.00 13.56
CA ILE A 219 -4.05 5.28 14.62
C ILE A 219 -2.99 4.38 13.99
N LEU A 220 -1.75 4.49 14.46
CA LEU A 220 -0.65 3.59 14.11
C LEU A 220 -0.54 2.51 15.18
N ILE A 221 -0.69 1.26 14.75
CA ILE A 221 -0.52 0.09 15.61
C ILE A 221 0.78 -0.64 15.25
N ASP A 222 1.63 -0.88 16.26
CA ASP A 222 2.78 -1.75 16.13
C ASP A 222 2.87 -2.71 17.31
N ARG A 223 3.14 -3.99 17.03
CA ARG A 223 3.27 -5.07 18.04
C ARG A 223 2.16 -5.08 19.08
N GLY A 224 0.93 -4.90 18.62
CA GLY A 224 -0.27 -4.92 19.45
C GLY A 224 -0.51 -3.66 20.31
N LYS A 225 0.21 -2.58 20.10
CA LYS A 225 0.06 -1.31 20.83
C LYS A 225 -0.19 -0.14 19.90
N ILE A 226 -0.94 0.86 20.37
CA ILE A 226 -1.02 2.16 19.70
C ILE A 226 0.29 2.90 19.95
N ILE A 227 1.00 3.22 18.88
CA ILE A 227 2.27 3.97 18.92
C ILE A 227 2.03 5.45 18.72
N ARG A 228 1.09 5.78 17.82
CA ARG A 228 0.76 7.15 17.47
C ARG A 228 -0.72 7.27 17.12
N GLU A 229 -1.28 8.42 17.40
CA GLU A 229 -2.63 8.83 17.00
C GLU A 229 -2.57 10.31 16.61
N GLY A 230 -3.23 10.69 15.50
CA GLY A 230 -3.18 12.07 15.03
C GLY A 230 -3.77 12.25 13.64
N LYS A 231 -3.40 13.36 12.98
CA LYS A 231 -3.80 13.65 11.61
C LYS A 231 -3.19 12.67 10.63
N PRO A 232 -3.87 12.33 9.53
CA PRO A 232 -3.43 11.29 8.60
C PRO A 232 -1.97 11.44 8.15
N LEU A 233 -1.59 12.60 7.63
CA LEU A 233 -0.24 12.82 7.10
C LEU A 233 0.85 12.68 8.16
N GLU A 234 0.63 13.21 9.38
CA GLU A 234 1.60 13.13 10.48
C GLU A 234 1.85 11.67 10.90
N VAL A 235 0.77 10.87 10.99
CA VAL A 235 0.85 9.48 11.43
C VAL A 235 1.44 8.59 10.32
N ILE A 236 1.13 8.88 9.05
CA ILE A 236 1.73 8.20 7.89
C ILE A 236 3.24 8.46 7.85
N GLU A 237 3.69 9.70 8.07
CA GLU A 237 5.13 10.00 8.15
C GLU A 237 5.82 9.23 9.29
N ASP A 238 5.19 9.15 10.46
CA ASP A 238 5.73 8.39 11.59
C ASP A 238 5.76 6.88 11.29
N TYR A 239 4.77 6.37 10.56
CA TYR A 239 4.76 4.98 10.08
C TYR A 239 5.91 4.69 9.11
N LEU A 240 6.15 5.59 8.14
CA LEU A 240 7.25 5.46 7.21
C LEU A 240 8.60 5.48 7.94
N LYS A 241 8.80 6.39 8.91
CA LYS A 241 10.00 6.41 9.77
C LYS A 241 10.17 5.10 10.54
N LEU A 242 9.08 4.52 11.05
CA LEU A 242 9.11 3.25 11.78
C LEU A 242 9.52 2.08 10.87
N LEU A 243 9.08 2.08 9.62
CA LEU A 243 9.51 1.11 8.60
C LEU A 243 11.01 1.25 8.33
N HIS A 244 11.49 2.47 8.12
CA HIS A 244 12.92 2.77 7.91
C HIS A 244 13.77 2.37 9.13
N THR A 245 13.38 2.79 10.34
CA THR A 245 14.14 2.48 11.58
C THR A 245 14.24 0.98 11.84
N SER A 246 13.25 0.19 11.44
CA SER A 246 13.29 -1.27 11.67
C SER A 246 14.26 -1.99 10.74
N VAL A 247 14.54 -1.43 9.57
CA VAL A 247 15.62 -1.90 8.67
C VAL A 247 16.97 -1.53 9.30
N PHE A 248 17.13 -0.29 9.77
CA PHE A 248 18.36 0.18 10.42
C PHE A 248 18.65 -0.52 11.76
N GLN A 249 17.66 -0.79 12.62
CA GLN A 249 17.89 -1.46 13.90
C GLN A 249 18.33 -2.91 13.76
N SER A 250 17.92 -3.59 12.70
CA SER A 250 18.48 -4.91 12.37
C SER A 250 19.95 -4.80 11.93
N GLU A 251 20.33 -3.71 11.29
CA GLU A 251 21.70 -3.40 10.86
C GLU A 251 22.56 -2.87 12.01
N GLU A 252 22.04 -1.96 12.87
CA GLU A 252 22.77 -1.47 14.06
C GLU A 252 22.93 -2.52 15.16
N ALA A 253 21.97 -3.44 15.33
CA ALA A 253 22.13 -4.53 16.29
C ALA A 253 23.23 -5.50 15.82
N ALA A 254 23.33 -5.73 14.51
CA ALA A 254 24.44 -6.48 13.93
C ALA A 254 25.78 -5.75 14.08
N ALA A 255 25.81 -4.42 13.85
CA ALA A 255 27.00 -3.60 14.00
C ALA A 255 27.48 -3.45 15.45
N LYS A 256 26.58 -3.32 16.45
CA LYS A 256 26.97 -3.26 17.88
C LYS A 256 27.50 -4.58 18.42
N ASP A 257 27.00 -5.72 17.92
CA ASP A 257 27.57 -7.04 18.21
C ASP A 257 28.97 -7.22 17.59
N GLU A 258 29.22 -6.55 16.48
CA GLU A 258 30.49 -6.53 15.75
C GLU A 258 31.54 -5.67 16.46
N ASP A 259 31.17 -4.45 16.91
CA ASP A 259 32.06 -3.59 17.72
C ASP A 259 32.45 -4.25 19.06
N ALA A 260 31.55 -4.98 19.70
CA ALA A 260 31.85 -5.73 20.91
C ALA A 260 32.79 -6.91 20.63
N ARG A 261 32.71 -7.52 19.46
CA ARG A 261 33.60 -8.63 19.03
C ARG A 261 34.97 -8.10 18.59
N LEU A 262 35.02 -6.97 17.89
CA LEU A 262 36.27 -6.32 17.42
C LEU A 262 37.17 -5.96 18.64
N ASN A 263 36.58 -5.46 19.71
CA ASN A 263 37.32 -5.08 20.94
C ASN A 263 37.82 -6.25 21.78
N ALA A 264 37.42 -7.47 21.45
CA ALA A 264 37.80 -8.70 22.18
C ALA A 264 38.68 -9.66 21.37
N ALA A 265 38.95 -9.34 20.10
CA ALA A 265 39.61 -10.27 19.16
C ALA A 265 41.12 -10.17 19.14
N THR A 266 41.79 -11.31 18.90
CA THR A 266 43.24 -11.37 18.56
C THR A 266 43.49 -10.88 17.12
N GLU A 267 44.75 -10.56 16.76
CA GLU A 267 45.10 -10.06 15.42
C GLU A 267 44.56 -10.94 14.28
N ALA A 268 44.53 -12.26 14.44
CA ALA A 268 43.98 -13.19 13.44
C ALA A 268 42.46 -13.14 13.32
N GLU A 269 41.74 -12.86 14.44
CA GLU A 269 40.29 -12.69 14.47
C GLU A 269 39.91 -11.30 13.91
N ALA A 270 40.75 -10.26 14.11
CA ALA A 270 40.58 -8.94 13.52
C ALA A 270 40.72 -8.98 12.00
N GLU A 271 41.61 -9.80 11.45
CA GLU A 271 41.75 -9.97 9.99
C GLU A 271 40.57 -10.73 9.38
N ALA A 272 40.02 -11.72 10.08
CA ALA A 272 38.81 -12.44 9.69
C ALA A 272 37.57 -11.54 9.73
N LEU A 273 37.44 -10.71 10.79
CA LEU A 273 36.34 -9.73 10.93
C LEU A 273 36.45 -8.60 9.90
N ALA A 274 37.66 -8.16 9.53
CA ALA A 274 37.86 -7.19 8.46
C ALA A 274 37.46 -7.76 7.10
N LEU A 275 37.67 -9.07 6.87
CA LEU A 275 37.19 -9.75 5.66
C LEU A 275 35.67 -9.90 5.65
N GLU A 276 35.05 -10.17 6.80
CA GLU A 276 33.57 -10.20 6.94
C GLU A 276 32.96 -8.80 6.78
N ALA A 277 33.58 -7.74 7.34
CA ALA A 277 33.14 -6.36 7.16
C ALA A 277 33.24 -5.93 5.69
N ALA A 278 34.31 -6.28 4.99
CA ALA A 278 34.46 -6.05 3.57
C ALA A 278 33.44 -6.86 2.72
N ALA A 279 33.06 -8.06 3.18
CA ALA A 279 32.01 -8.85 2.54
C ALA A 279 30.62 -8.20 2.75
N ARG A 280 30.35 -7.67 3.95
CA ARG A 280 29.10 -6.93 4.26
C ARG A 280 29.00 -5.58 3.55
N GLU A 281 30.11 -4.86 3.38
CA GLU A 281 30.13 -3.66 2.53
C GLU A 281 29.83 -4.01 1.06
N LYS A 282 30.32 -5.16 0.58
CA LYS A 282 29.93 -5.69 -0.72
C LYS A 282 28.46 -6.07 -0.77
N GLU A 283 27.93 -6.65 0.27
CA GLU A 283 26.52 -7.03 0.40
C GLU A 283 25.63 -5.77 0.45
N LYS A 284 26.00 -4.73 1.20
CA LYS A 284 25.34 -3.40 1.17
C LYS A 284 25.41 -2.74 -0.21
N ALA A 285 26.51 -2.89 -0.91
CA ALA A 285 26.65 -2.40 -2.28
C ALA A 285 25.73 -3.16 -3.27
N GLU A 286 25.32 -4.37 -2.94
CA GLU A 286 24.41 -5.21 -3.72
C GLU A 286 22.91 -4.99 -3.40
N ILE A 287 22.57 -4.30 -2.30
CA ILE A 287 21.18 -4.08 -1.90
C ILE A 287 20.44 -3.23 -2.94
N GLY A 288 19.23 -3.67 -3.28
CA GLY A 288 18.32 -2.95 -4.19
C GLY A 288 18.64 -3.10 -5.69
N TRP A 289 19.70 -3.82 -6.05
CA TRP A 289 19.97 -4.11 -7.45
C TRP A 289 19.02 -5.14 -8.03
N VAL A 290 18.42 -4.79 -9.18
CA VAL A 290 17.50 -5.63 -9.95
C VAL A 290 18.14 -5.90 -11.31
N ASP A 291 18.15 -7.16 -11.73
CA ASP A 291 18.63 -7.56 -13.06
C ASP A 291 17.66 -7.06 -14.14
N ALA A 292 18.17 -6.50 -15.22
CA ALA A 292 17.36 -6.09 -16.35
C ALA A 292 16.73 -7.32 -17.01
N PRO A 293 15.37 -7.38 -17.15
CA PRO A 293 14.69 -8.55 -17.69
C PRO A 293 15.02 -8.73 -19.18
N LYS A 294 15.76 -9.78 -19.49
CA LYS A 294 16.29 -10.04 -20.84
C LYS A 294 15.21 -10.11 -21.94
N GLU A 295 14.00 -10.51 -21.58
CA GLU A 295 12.86 -10.62 -22.49
C GLU A 295 12.23 -9.26 -22.84
N SER A 296 12.54 -8.21 -22.08
CA SER A 296 11.97 -6.85 -22.22
C SER A 296 12.96 -5.85 -22.85
N ILE A 297 14.12 -6.30 -23.28
CA ILE A 297 15.15 -5.45 -23.86
C ILE A 297 14.91 -5.24 -25.35
N GLY A 298 14.65 -3.97 -25.74
CA GLY A 298 14.55 -3.53 -27.13
C GLY A 298 15.79 -2.74 -27.57
N GLY A 299 15.94 -2.50 -28.88
CA GLY A 299 17.03 -1.73 -29.49
C GLY A 299 18.10 -2.58 -30.17
N ALA A 300 19.21 -1.95 -30.57
CA ALA A 300 20.32 -2.61 -31.27
C ALA A 300 21.11 -3.59 -30.41
N GLN A 301 21.06 -3.41 -29.07
CA GLN A 301 21.66 -4.28 -28.06
C GLN A 301 23.20 -4.42 -28.10
N ASP A 302 23.86 -3.44 -28.64
CA ASP A 302 25.33 -3.35 -28.59
C ASP A 302 25.80 -2.79 -27.24
N ILE A 303 24.99 -1.96 -26.60
CA ILE A 303 25.20 -1.45 -25.24
C ILE A 303 23.96 -1.83 -24.43
N LEU A 304 24.14 -2.55 -23.32
CA LEU A 304 23.06 -3.13 -22.53
C LEU A 304 23.09 -2.60 -21.10
N ILE A 305 21.91 -2.56 -20.49
CA ILE A 305 21.76 -2.39 -19.05
C ILE A 305 21.71 -3.79 -18.46
N ASP A 306 22.65 -4.11 -17.58
CA ASP A 306 22.68 -5.41 -16.89
C ASP A 306 21.83 -5.38 -15.64
N ARG A 307 22.02 -4.35 -14.81
CA ARG A 307 21.35 -4.19 -13.52
C ARG A 307 21.04 -2.71 -13.29
N CYS A 308 20.01 -2.45 -12.53
CA CYS A 308 19.69 -1.10 -12.05
C CYS A 308 19.13 -1.13 -10.65
N ARG A 309 19.17 0.01 -9.97
CA ARG A 309 18.49 0.26 -8.70
C ARG A 309 18.06 1.70 -8.60
N MET A 310 17.12 1.97 -7.71
CA MET A 310 16.70 3.30 -7.34
C MET A 310 16.90 3.50 -5.85
N LEU A 311 17.52 4.61 -5.49
CA LEU A 311 17.72 5.04 -4.11
C LEU A 311 16.88 6.28 -3.87
N ILE A 312 16.13 6.31 -2.77
CA ILE A 312 15.34 7.46 -2.34
C ILE A 312 15.92 7.94 -1.02
N ASN A 313 16.40 9.19 -0.98
CA ASN A 313 17.15 9.76 0.15
C ASN A 313 18.38 8.91 0.55
N GLY A 314 18.99 8.21 -0.41
CA GLY A 314 20.15 7.33 -0.18
C GLY A 314 19.83 5.88 0.15
N GLU A 315 18.55 5.50 0.20
CA GLU A 315 18.09 4.17 0.59
C GLU A 315 17.32 3.47 -0.53
N ALA A 316 17.43 2.14 -0.62
CA ALA A 316 16.68 1.33 -1.56
C ALA A 316 15.26 1.09 -1.01
N VAL A 317 14.36 2.01 -1.31
CA VAL A 317 12.94 1.96 -0.92
C VAL A 317 12.05 2.13 -2.15
N ASP A 318 10.80 1.69 -2.03
CA ASP A 318 9.81 1.69 -3.12
C ASP A 318 8.69 2.72 -2.93
N VAL A 319 8.80 3.58 -1.91
CA VAL A 319 7.84 4.66 -1.64
C VAL A 319 8.53 6.01 -1.73
N VAL A 320 7.91 6.96 -2.42
CA VAL A 320 8.46 8.29 -2.69
C VAL A 320 7.41 9.38 -2.50
N LYS A 321 7.85 10.55 -2.04
CA LYS A 321 7.02 11.75 -1.91
C LYS A 321 7.64 12.93 -2.67
N PRO A 322 6.86 13.98 -2.98
CA PRO A 322 7.38 15.20 -3.61
C PRO A 322 8.56 15.79 -2.85
N GLY A 323 9.64 16.08 -3.58
CA GLY A 323 10.87 16.65 -3.04
C GLY A 323 11.91 15.66 -2.53
N ASP A 324 11.61 14.36 -2.46
CA ASP A 324 12.59 13.34 -2.11
C ASP A 324 13.75 13.32 -3.12
N ALA A 325 14.97 13.16 -2.61
CA ALA A 325 16.16 13.00 -3.45
C ALA A 325 16.20 11.57 -4.01
N VAL A 326 16.00 11.45 -5.32
CA VAL A 326 16.01 10.18 -6.05
C VAL A 326 17.32 10.04 -6.79
N CYS A 327 17.95 8.86 -6.68
CA CYS A 327 19.13 8.49 -7.46
C CYS A 327 18.85 7.15 -8.16
N ILE A 328 18.85 7.16 -9.49
CA ILE A 328 18.78 5.95 -10.31
C ILE A 328 20.21 5.56 -10.66
N GLU A 329 20.62 4.37 -10.29
CA GLU A 329 21.90 3.78 -10.64
C GLU A 329 21.70 2.63 -11.62
N LEU A 330 22.58 2.54 -12.62
CA LEU A 330 22.57 1.46 -13.59
C LEU A 330 23.98 0.98 -13.90
N LEU A 331 24.14 -0.32 -14.11
CA LEU A 331 25.32 -0.95 -14.65
C LEU A 331 25.07 -1.23 -16.13
N LEU A 332 25.95 -0.72 -16.97
CA LEU A 332 25.90 -0.94 -18.41
C LEU A 332 27.16 -1.64 -18.86
N HIS A 333 27.06 -2.48 -19.88
CA HIS A 333 28.23 -3.02 -20.59
C HIS A 333 28.09 -2.81 -22.09
N SER A 334 29.22 -2.62 -22.74
CA SER A 334 29.29 -2.39 -24.19
C SER A 334 29.93 -3.56 -24.92
N LYS A 335 29.32 -3.99 -26.03
CA LYS A 335 29.83 -5.00 -26.93
C LYS A 335 30.64 -4.42 -28.10
N LYS A 336 30.61 -3.08 -28.23
CA LYS A 336 31.35 -2.34 -29.26
C LYS A 336 31.89 -1.02 -28.70
N ASP A 337 32.77 -0.35 -29.46
CA ASP A 337 33.15 1.04 -29.20
C ASP A 337 31.99 1.96 -29.59
N ALA A 338 31.64 2.93 -28.73
CA ALA A 338 30.67 3.97 -28.99
C ALA A 338 31.19 5.32 -28.52
N ASP A 339 30.98 6.38 -29.33
CA ASP A 339 31.58 7.69 -29.05
C ASP A 339 30.80 8.56 -28.08
N ASN A 340 29.49 8.51 -28.10
CA ASN A 340 28.60 9.25 -27.19
C ASN A 340 27.39 8.44 -26.78
N ILE A 341 27.15 8.36 -25.50
CA ILE A 341 26.02 7.62 -24.92
C ILE A 341 24.99 8.60 -24.38
N ILE A 342 23.75 8.31 -24.65
CA ILE A 342 22.59 9.01 -24.09
C ILE A 342 21.93 8.06 -23.08
N ILE A 343 21.77 8.47 -21.84
CA ILE A 343 21.03 7.71 -20.83
C ILE A 343 19.75 8.49 -20.53
N GLY A 344 18.61 7.80 -20.60
CA GLY A 344 17.32 8.39 -20.32
C GLY A 344 16.46 7.50 -19.42
N TYR A 345 15.52 8.14 -18.74
CA TYR A 345 14.52 7.47 -17.96
C TYR A 345 13.11 8.02 -18.23
N THR A 346 12.12 7.17 -18.01
CA THR A 346 10.70 7.55 -18.09
C THR A 346 9.96 6.86 -16.96
N PHE A 347 9.22 7.63 -16.18
CA PHE A 347 8.23 7.10 -15.24
C PHE A 347 6.87 7.04 -15.91
N LYS A 348 6.26 5.86 -15.86
CA LYS A 348 4.93 5.58 -16.41
C LYS A 348 3.97 5.21 -15.28
N ASP A 349 2.70 5.58 -15.44
CA ASP A 349 1.65 5.10 -14.56
C ASP A 349 1.32 3.61 -14.82
N LYS A 350 0.44 3.04 -14.02
CA LYS A 350 -0.03 1.66 -14.17
C LYS A 350 -0.76 1.37 -15.49
N TYR A 351 -1.12 2.38 -16.25
CA TYR A 351 -1.73 2.24 -17.57
C TYR A 351 -0.72 2.34 -18.72
N GLY A 352 0.55 2.59 -18.39
CA GLY A 352 1.63 2.75 -19.34
C GLY A 352 1.77 4.17 -19.91
N ASN A 353 1.01 5.15 -19.41
CA ASN A 353 1.15 6.55 -19.81
C ASN A 353 2.44 7.12 -19.25
N SER A 354 3.24 7.78 -20.09
CA SER A 354 4.43 8.49 -19.64
C SER A 354 4.03 9.74 -18.85
N ILE A 355 4.50 9.84 -17.62
CA ILE A 355 4.15 10.93 -16.69
C ILE A 355 5.23 12.00 -16.69
N PHE A 356 6.49 11.59 -16.54
CA PHE A 356 7.65 12.47 -16.71
C PHE A 356 8.84 11.65 -17.17
N ALA A 357 9.74 12.31 -17.89
CA ALA A 357 10.92 11.69 -18.47
C ALA A 357 12.03 12.71 -18.57
N GLN A 358 13.28 12.24 -18.57
CA GLN A 358 14.45 13.06 -18.87
C GLN A 358 15.57 12.21 -19.45
N SER A 359 16.50 12.86 -20.13
CA SER A 359 17.71 12.23 -20.67
C SER A 359 18.93 13.14 -20.49
N THR A 360 20.10 12.53 -20.51
CA THR A 360 21.38 13.28 -20.45
C THR A 360 21.51 14.26 -21.60
N LEU A 361 21.05 13.88 -22.79
CA LEU A 361 21.06 14.77 -23.95
C LEU A 361 20.09 15.95 -23.79
N GLY A 362 18.90 15.73 -23.17
CA GLY A 362 17.94 16.80 -22.88
C GLY A 362 18.48 17.85 -21.92
N GLU A 363 19.38 17.46 -21.04
CA GLU A 363 20.06 18.33 -20.07
C GLU A 363 21.44 18.85 -20.59
N ASN A 364 21.77 18.59 -21.85
CA ASN A 364 23.09 18.91 -22.45
C ASN A 364 24.27 18.26 -21.71
N ILE A 365 24.08 17.12 -21.09
CA ILE A 365 25.10 16.33 -20.43
C ILE A 365 25.68 15.36 -21.45
N MET A 366 26.95 15.60 -21.84
CA MET A 366 27.68 14.71 -22.73
C MET A 366 28.37 13.64 -21.93
N ILE A 367 28.16 12.37 -22.30
CA ILE A 367 28.81 11.22 -21.68
C ILE A 367 29.94 10.75 -22.61
N GLU A 368 31.14 10.63 -22.06
CA GLU A 368 32.26 10.07 -22.80
C GLU A 368 31.95 8.68 -23.34
N GLY A 369 32.48 8.38 -24.54
CA GLY A 369 32.28 7.10 -25.19
C GLY A 369 32.73 5.91 -24.37
N VAL A 370 32.19 4.73 -24.67
CA VAL A 370 32.52 3.45 -24.03
C VAL A 370 33.29 2.57 -25.00
N LYS A 371 34.17 1.73 -24.46
CA LYS A 371 34.93 0.75 -25.21
C LYS A 371 34.31 -0.62 -25.19
N GLN A 372 34.60 -1.43 -26.17
CA GLN A 372 34.17 -2.83 -26.21
C GLN A 372 34.63 -3.59 -24.96
N GLY A 373 33.73 -4.29 -24.32
CA GLY A 373 33.95 -5.06 -23.09
C GLY A 373 34.01 -4.22 -21.82
N GLU A 374 33.82 -2.92 -21.91
CA GLU A 374 33.80 -2.03 -20.75
C GLU A 374 32.45 -2.15 -19.99
N VAL A 375 32.54 -2.17 -18.65
CA VAL A 375 31.40 -2.06 -17.74
C VAL A 375 31.48 -0.74 -17.01
N ARG A 376 30.39 0.04 -17.03
CA ARG A 376 30.31 1.33 -16.33
C ARG A 376 29.11 1.37 -15.42
N LYS A 377 29.27 2.08 -14.31
CA LYS A 377 28.17 2.51 -13.44
C LYS A 377 27.80 3.95 -13.80
N ALA A 378 26.53 4.18 -14.10
CA ALA A 378 25.98 5.52 -14.27
C ALA A 378 24.97 5.81 -13.15
N SER A 379 24.89 7.09 -12.74
CA SER A 379 23.97 7.56 -11.70
C SER A 379 23.27 8.82 -12.18
N LEU A 380 21.94 8.85 -12.05
CA LEU A 380 21.05 9.97 -12.40
C LEU A 380 20.33 10.43 -11.14
N SER A 381 20.55 11.67 -10.72
CA SER A 381 19.94 12.20 -9.49
C SER A 381 19.02 13.37 -9.80
N PHE A 382 17.84 13.37 -9.15
CA PHE A 382 16.84 14.43 -9.26
C PHE A 382 15.97 14.47 -8.01
N HIS A 383 15.13 15.50 -7.87
CA HIS A 383 14.10 15.53 -6.84
C HIS A 383 12.78 15.05 -7.43
N TRP A 384 12.09 14.16 -6.69
CA TRP A 384 10.78 13.64 -7.13
C TRP A 384 9.79 14.79 -7.35
N PRO A 385 9.18 14.90 -8.53
CA PRO A 385 8.24 15.96 -8.82
C PRO A 385 6.91 15.80 -8.06
N GLU A 386 6.13 16.85 -7.98
CA GLU A 386 4.79 16.79 -7.42
C GLU A 386 3.82 16.16 -8.43
N VAL A 387 3.74 14.83 -8.40
CA VAL A 387 2.87 14.01 -9.24
C VAL A 387 1.73 13.42 -8.41
N LYS A 388 0.64 13.03 -9.08
CA LYS A 388 -0.50 12.37 -8.44
C LYS A 388 -0.03 11.10 -7.73
N GLU A 389 -0.67 10.80 -6.59
CA GLU A 389 -0.46 9.52 -5.88
C GLU A 389 -0.77 8.32 -6.78
N GLY A 390 0.02 7.24 -6.62
CA GLY A 390 -0.19 5.99 -7.36
C GLY A 390 1.10 5.22 -7.62
N ASP A 391 0.93 4.17 -8.40
CA ASP A 391 2.01 3.27 -8.81
C ASP A 391 2.68 3.79 -10.08
N TYR A 392 4.00 3.91 -10.04
CA TYR A 392 4.83 4.33 -11.16
C TYR A 392 5.87 3.28 -11.48
N PHE A 393 6.14 3.13 -12.75
CA PHE A 393 7.07 2.13 -13.28
C PHE A 393 8.19 2.82 -14.04
N LEU A 394 9.42 2.53 -13.65
CA LEU A 394 10.61 3.06 -14.29
C LEU A 394 10.91 2.30 -15.58
N THR A 395 11.11 3.04 -16.65
CA THR A 395 11.66 2.57 -17.92
C THR A 395 13.00 3.26 -18.13
N LEU A 396 14.04 2.50 -18.45
CA LEU A 396 15.38 3.01 -18.71
C LEU A 396 15.76 2.83 -20.18
N GLY A 397 16.50 3.77 -20.72
CA GLY A 397 16.98 3.73 -22.11
C GLY A 397 18.43 4.14 -22.24
N ILE A 398 19.13 3.48 -23.17
CA ILE A 398 20.44 3.87 -23.66
C ILE A 398 20.34 4.15 -25.16
N GLY A 399 20.77 5.33 -25.57
CA GLY A 399 20.94 5.73 -26.97
C GLY A 399 22.40 5.99 -27.29
N GLU A 400 22.74 6.06 -28.56
CA GLU A 400 24.04 6.47 -29.09
C GLU A 400 23.82 7.54 -30.15
N GLY A 401 24.46 8.68 -30.01
CA GLY A 401 24.35 9.80 -30.95
C GLY A 401 24.45 11.17 -30.27
N TYR A 402 24.29 12.21 -31.06
CA TYR A 402 24.46 13.61 -30.65
C TYR A 402 23.20 14.45 -30.82
N ASP A 403 22.13 13.87 -31.32
CA ASP A 403 20.89 14.58 -31.64
C ASP A 403 19.66 13.82 -31.05
N GLN A 404 18.70 14.56 -30.50
CA GLN A 404 17.51 13.98 -29.92
C GLN A 404 16.60 13.28 -30.95
N MET A 405 16.61 13.76 -32.19
CA MET A 405 15.74 13.23 -33.27
C MET A 405 16.48 12.15 -34.09
N VAL A 406 17.82 12.14 -34.05
CA VAL A 406 18.64 11.22 -34.84
C VAL A 406 19.69 10.57 -33.94
N HIS A 407 19.27 9.52 -33.24
CA HIS A 407 20.13 8.67 -32.43
C HIS A 407 19.77 7.20 -32.60
N THR A 408 20.70 6.32 -32.37
CA THR A 408 20.46 4.88 -32.37
C THR A 408 20.04 4.43 -30.97
N VAL A 409 18.84 3.86 -30.82
CA VAL A 409 18.43 3.24 -29.56
C VAL A 409 19.22 1.95 -29.38
N GLN A 410 20.09 1.91 -28.38
CA GLN A 410 20.93 0.75 -28.07
C GLN A 410 20.23 -0.24 -27.14
N CYS A 411 19.61 0.26 -26.07
CA CYS A 411 18.92 -0.57 -25.09
C CYS A 411 17.70 0.18 -24.55
N TRP A 412 16.57 -0.53 -24.45
CA TRP A 412 15.38 -0.01 -23.83
C TRP A 412 14.78 -1.08 -22.93
N VAL A 413 14.66 -0.80 -21.61
CA VAL A 413 14.15 -1.74 -20.62
C VAL A 413 12.91 -1.17 -20.00
N HIS A 414 11.74 -1.80 -20.26
CA HIS A 414 10.45 -1.34 -19.76
C HIS A 414 10.18 -1.86 -18.36
N SER A 415 9.55 -1.00 -17.53
CA SER A 415 8.99 -1.35 -16.21
C SER A 415 9.97 -2.11 -15.31
N VAL A 416 11.23 -1.69 -15.32
CA VAL A 416 12.33 -2.38 -14.63
C VAL A 416 12.23 -2.26 -13.10
N LEU A 417 11.69 -1.15 -12.60
CA LEU A 417 11.47 -0.91 -11.18
C LEU A 417 10.08 -0.32 -10.97
N HIS A 418 9.50 -0.61 -9.82
CA HIS A 418 8.23 -0.07 -9.34
C HIS A 418 8.48 0.87 -8.18
N VAL A 419 7.72 1.96 -8.11
CA VAL A 419 7.71 2.91 -6.99
C VAL A 419 6.31 3.40 -6.73
N GLN A 420 5.93 3.49 -5.48
CA GLN A 420 4.66 4.06 -5.05
C GLN A 420 4.86 5.53 -4.66
N ALA A 421 4.23 6.44 -5.41
CA ALA A 421 4.22 7.85 -5.07
C ALA A 421 3.06 8.18 -4.14
N ILE A 422 3.34 8.96 -3.09
CA ILE A 422 2.33 9.55 -2.20
C ILE A 422 2.24 11.05 -2.45
N ALA A 423 1.03 11.62 -2.44
CA ALA A 423 0.80 13.04 -2.57
C ALA A 423 0.64 13.69 -1.19
N LEU A 424 1.29 14.84 -0.97
CA LEU A 424 1.18 15.60 0.28
C LEU A 424 -0.13 16.41 0.37
N LYS A 425 -0.83 16.59 -0.74
CA LYS A 425 -2.13 17.28 -0.83
C LYS A 425 -2.97 16.69 -1.97
N PRO A 426 -4.30 16.84 -1.94
CA PRO A 426 -5.16 16.39 -3.02
C PRO A 426 -4.76 17.03 -4.35
N MET A 427 -4.63 16.22 -5.40
CA MET A 427 -4.27 16.65 -6.74
C MET A 427 -5.42 16.37 -7.72
N HIS A 428 -5.78 17.38 -8.53
CA HIS A 428 -6.81 17.26 -9.57
C HIS A 428 -6.25 16.79 -10.92
N GLY A 429 -4.94 16.99 -11.15
CA GLY A 429 -4.21 16.59 -12.35
C GLY A 429 -3.18 15.51 -12.07
N VAL A 430 -2.43 15.10 -13.09
CA VAL A 430 -1.33 14.13 -12.98
C VAL A 430 -0.07 14.78 -12.41
N ILE A 431 0.16 16.05 -12.77
CA ILE A 431 1.28 16.88 -12.27
C ILE A 431 0.68 18.15 -11.70
N ASN A 432 1.15 18.58 -10.54
CA ASN A 432 0.73 19.83 -9.94
C ASN A 432 1.45 21.01 -10.60
N HIS A 433 0.68 22.06 -10.88
CA HIS A 433 1.19 23.32 -11.42
C HIS A 433 0.78 24.47 -10.49
N VAL A 434 1.72 25.32 -10.14
CA VAL A 434 1.46 26.50 -9.31
C VAL A 434 0.82 27.59 -10.16
N ILE A 435 -0.31 28.15 -9.71
CA ILE A 435 -0.88 29.35 -10.27
C ILE A 435 -0.10 30.54 -9.72
N GLU A 436 0.69 31.20 -10.53
CA GLU A 436 1.52 32.34 -10.11
C GLU A 436 0.71 33.62 -9.94
N GLU A 437 -0.30 33.83 -10.78
CA GLU A 437 -1.19 35.00 -10.72
C GLU A 437 -2.63 34.60 -11.07
N PHE A 438 -3.59 35.09 -10.31
CA PHE A 438 -5.02 34.95 -10.58
C PHE A 438 -5.69 36.32 -10.57
N LYS A 439 -6.36 36.69 -11.67
CA LYS A 439 -7.14 37.89 -11.79
C LYS A 439 -8.56 37.58 -12.24
N ILE A 440 -9.53 38.23 -11.64
CA ILE A 440 -10.93 38.19 -12.06
C ILE A 440 -11.44 39.63 -12.27
N GLU A 441 -11.94 39.92 -13.43
CA GLU A 441 -12.46 41.24 -13.77
C GLU A 441 -13.95 41.12 -14.08
N ARG A 442 -14.71 42.08 -13.60
CA ARG A 442 -16.15 42.19 -13.92
C ARG A 442 -16.29 42.89 -15.27
N ILE A 443 -16.84 42.19 -16.26
CA ILE A 443 -17.22 42.78 -17.54
C ILE A 443 -18.62 43.33 -17.39
N GLU A 444 -18.78 44.67 -17.45
CA GLU A 444 -20.10 45.27 -17.56
C GLU A 444 -20.61 45.06 -18.99
N HIS A 445 -21.71 44.32 -19.12
CA HIS A 445 -22.43 44.29 -20.38
C HIS A 445 -23.08 45.66 -20.55
N GLU A 446 -22.66 46.43 -21.53
CA GLU A 446 -23.45 47.53 -22.04
C GLU A 446 -24.77 46.99 -22.63
N PRO A 447 -25.90 47.61 -22.34
CA PRO A 447 -27.23 47.11 -22.70
C PRO A 447 -27.52 47.11 -24.21
#